data_02c9a5942bfdbdd8813a5f3f0a4af186
#
_entry.id   02c9a5942bfdbdd8813a5f3f0a4af186
#
_cell.length_a   1.000
_cell.length_b   1.000
_cell.length_c   1.000
_cell.angle_alpha   90.00
_cell.angle_beta   90.00
_cell.angle_gamma   90.00
#
_symmetry.space_group_name_H-M   'P 1'
#
loop_
_entity.id
_entity.type
_entity.pdbx_description
1 polymer ?
#
loop_
_entity_poly.entity_id
_entity_poly.type
_entity_poly.pdbx_seq_one_letter_code
_entity_poly.pdbx_strand_id
1 'polypeptide(L)'
;MYRILKEDGNAKRAELTTVHGVVQTPVFMNVGTAAAIKGAVATSDLEGIGTQIELSNTYHLHVRPGDEIVKKLGGLHKFMAWGKPILTDSGGFQVFSLASLRKIKEEGVYFHSHVDGRKIFMGPEESMQIQSNLASTIAMAFDECAPALAERDYVERSVARTTRWLGRCKAEMKRLNSLPDTINREQLLFGINQGAIFADIRIEHAKQIAEMDLDGYAIGGLAVGESHEEMYHIIEETVPYLPKDKPTYLMGVGTPANILEAVERGVDFFDCVYPSRNGRHGHLYTNYGKINLFNAKYELDERPIEEGCQCPACRRYSRAYIRHLLKAKEMLGMRLCVLHNLYFYNTMMTEIRSAIEEGRYSAYKKEKLGRMNGEM
;
A
#
# COMPACT_ATOMS: atom_id res chain seq x y z
N MET A 1 13.66 12.75 5.28
CA MET A 1 15.02 12.14 5.16
C MET A 1 14.90 10.64 5.43
N TYR A 2 15.44 9.79 4.55
CA TYR A 2 15.53 8.32 4.75
C TYR A 2 16.91 7.95 5.28
N ARG A 3 16.97 7.10 6.30
CA ARG A 3 18.19 6.68 6.97
C ARG A 3 18.16 5.18 7.24
N ILE A 4 19.09 4.43 6.63
CA ILE A 4 19.29 3.00 6.92
C ILE A 4 19.98 2.88 8.29
N LEU A 5 19.43 2.04 9.16
CA LEU A 5 19.94 1.77 10.50
C LEU A 5 20.71 0.45 10.55
N LYS A 6 20.25 -0.56 9.81
CA LYS A 6 20.82 -1.90 9.75
C LYS A 6 20.47 -2.57 8.44
N GLU A 7 21.37 -3.39 7.94
CA GLU A 7 21.15 -4.29 6.81
C GLU A 7 21.42 -5.74 7.23
N ASP A 8 20.64 -6.67 6.66
CA ASP A 8 20.83 -8.12 6.79
C ASP A 8 20.59 -8.75 5.40
N GLY A 9 21.66 -9.01 4.68
CA GLY A 9 21.62 -9.24 3.22
C GLY A 9 21.12 -7.99 2.49
N ASN A 10 20.05 -8.13 1.68
CA ASN A 10 19.41 -6.99 1.03
C ASN A 10 18.26 -6.39 1.86
N ALA A 11 17.84 -7.06 2.94
CA ALA A 11 16.81 -6.55 3.82
C ALA A 11 17.32 -5.33 4.60
N LYS A 12 16.52 -4.26 4.65
CA LYS A 12 16.90 -2.99 5.28
C LYS A 12 15.98 -2.66 6.46
N ARG A 13 16.56 -2.32 7.58
CA ARG A 13 15.91 -1.65 8.70
C ARG A 13 16.24 -0.16 8.60
N ALA A 14 15.24 0.68 8.38
CA ALA A 14 15.46 2.10 8.15
C ALA A 14 14.35 2.98 8.77
N GLU A 15 14.53 4.29 8.68
CA GLU A 15 13.59 5.32 9.10
C GLU A 15 13.37 6.33 7.98
N LEU A 16 12.10 6.66 7.71
CA LEU A 16 11.72 7.79 6.88
C LEU A 16 11.15 8.89 7.77
N THR A 17 11.88 10.00 7.93
CA THR A 17 11.41 11.19 8.64
C THR A 17 10.55 12.02 7.72
N THR A 18 9.34 12.38 8.19
CA THR A 18 8.36 13.19 7.49
C THR A 18 7.82 14.30 8.40
N VAL A 19 7.07 15.24 7.84
CA VAL A 19 6.40 16.31 8.62
C VAL A 19 5.32 15.80 9.58
N HIS A 20 4.82 14.56 9.36
CA HIS A 20 3.80 13.93 10.19
C HIS A 20 4.37 12.81 11.09
N GLY A 21 5.68 12.77 11.27
CA GLY A 21 6.35 11.79 12.10
C GLY A 21 7.30 10.86 11.34
N VAL A 22 7.88 9.93 12.07
CA VAL A 22 8.87 8.96 11.54
C VAL A 22 8.19 7.64 11.23
N VAL A 23 8.44 7.11 10.03
CA VAL A 23 8.01 5.78 9.62
C VAL A 23 9.18 4.82 9.77
N GLN A 24 8.99 3.77 10.57
CA GLN A 24 9.96 2.69 10.76
C GLN A 24 9.76 1.64 9.68
N THR A 25 10.77 1.37 8.85
CA THR A 25 10.69 0.40 7.76
C THR A 25 11.46 -0.89 8.07
N PRO A 26 11.06 -2.04 7.49
CA PRO A 26 9.92 -2.26 6.60
C PRO A 26 8.57 -1.98 7.27
N VAL A 27 7.58 -1.52 6.46
CA VAL A 27 6.26 -1.12 6.97
C VAL A 27 5.14 -1.58 6.05
N PHE A 28 4.00 -1.92 6.65
CA PHE A 28 2.74 -2.16 5.92
C PHE A 28 1.80 -0.97 6.12
N MET A 29 1.34 -0.38 5.02
CA MET A 29 0.37 0.71 5.00
C MET A 29 -1.05 0.14 5.01
N ASN A 30 -1.82 0.48 6.03
CA ASN A 30 -3.21 0.04 6.11
C ASN A 30 -4.07 0.86 5.14
N VAL A 31 -4.81 0.17 4.24
CA VAL A 31 -5.52 0.83 3.13
C VAL A 31 -6.88 1.34 3.55
N GLY A 32 -6.99 2.66 3.64
CA GLY A 32 -8.22 3.40 3.88
C GLY A 32 -8.75 4.07 2.62
N THR A 33 -9.35 3.32 1.72
CA THR A 33 -9.75 3.70 0.35
C THR A 33 -10.37 5.09 0.23
N ALA A 34 -11.25 5.47 1.15
CA ALA A 34 -11.96 6.75 1.13
C ALA A 34 -11.89 7.42 2.52
N ALA A 35 -10.66 7.70 2.99
CA ALA A 35 -10.38 8.22 4.32
C ALA A 35 -10.93 7.34 5.45
N ALA A 36 -11.08 6.05 5.21
CA ALA A 36 -11.53 5.08 6.20
C ALA A 36 -11.24 3.66 5.73
N ILE A 37 -10.88 2.78 6.66
CA ILE A 37 -10.72 1.35 6.37
C ILE A 37 -12.09 0.67 6.33
N LYS A 38 -12.38 0.00 5.21
CA LYS A 38 -13.63 -0.77 5.07
C LYS A 38 -13.69 -1.87 6.15
N GLY A 39 -14.76 -1.89 6.92
CA GLY A 39 -14.94 -2.78 8.06
C GLY A 39 -15.15 -2.02 9.38
N ALA A 40 -15.55 -0.75 9.29
CA ALA A 40 -15.88 0.11 10.44
C ALA A 40 -14.72 0.28 11.43
N VAL A 41 -13.48 0.38 10.92
CA VAL A 41 -12.27 0.63 11.71
C VAL A 41 -12.02 2.14 11.77
N ALA A 42 -11.99 2.68 12.97
CA ALA A 42 -11.72 4.10 13.22
C ALA A 42 -10.20 4.37 13.27
N THR A 43 -9.80 5.64 13.15
CA THR A 43 -8.40 6.07 13.30
C THR A 43 -7.84 5.73 14.68
N SER A 44 -8.64 5.86 15.74
CA SER A 44 -8.28 5.43 17.09
C SER A 44 -8.00 3.91 17.21
N ASP A 45 -8.69 3.10 16.41
CA ASP A 45 -8.39 1.67 16.32
C ASP A 45 -7.01 1.44 15.66
N LEU A 46 -6.71 2.20 14.60
CA LEU A 46 -5.42 2.12 13.91
C LEU A 46 -4.26 2.52 14.81
N GLU A 47 -4.45 3.54 15.65
CA GLU A 47 -3.49 3.93 16.68
C GLU A 47 -3.27 2.79 17.68
N GLY A 48 -4.37 2.18 18.16
CA GLY A 48 -4.35 1.08 19.13
C GLY A 48 -3.70 -0.21 18.62
N ILE A 49 -3.63 -0.42 17.30
CA ILE A 49 -2.95 -1.57 16.69
C ILE A 49 -1.58 -1.25 16.11
N GLY A 50 -1.02 -0.09 16.43
CA GLY A 50 0.35 0.29 16.06
C GLY A 50 0.54 0.64 14.60
N THR A 51 -0.50 1.09 13.88
CA THR A 51 -0.38 1.60 12.51
C THR A 51 0.53 2.81 12.48
N GLN A 52 1.52 2.82 11.58
CA GLN A 52 2.47 3.91 11.45
C GLN A 52 2.12 4.86 10.31
N ILE A 53 1.57 4.32 9.24
CA ILE A 53 1.21 5.05 8.02
C ILE A 53 -0.05 4.43 7.42
N GLU A 54 -0.95 5.27 6.91
CA GLU A 54 -2.17 4.87 6.23
C GLU A 54 -2.05 5.20 4.74
N LEU A 55 -2.73 4.42 3.89
CA LEU A 55 -2.85 4.72 2.47
C LEU A 55 -4.29 5.09 2.13
N SER A 56 -4.49 6.26 1.52
CA SER A 56 -5.78 6.72 0.98
C SER A 56 -5.76 6.81 -0.55
N ASN A 57 -6.90 6.52 -1.20
CA ASN A 57 -6.97 6.49 -2.65
C ASN A 57 -7.41 7.82 -3.25
N THR A 58 -6.54 8.43 -4.05
CA THR A 58 -6.73 9.73 -4.72
C THR A 58 -7.99 9.75 -5.57
N TYR A 59 -8.19 8.77 -6.45
CA TYR A 59 -9.37 8.71 -7.31
C TYR A 59 -10.69 8.67 -6.52
N HIS A 60 -10.77 7.81 -5.51
CA HIS A 60 -12.00 7.68 -4.72
C HIS A 60 -12.34 8.97 -3.97
N LEU A 61 -11.34 9.65 -3.41
CA LEU A 61 -11.51 10.90 -2.68
C LEU A 61 -11.82 12.08 -3.59
N HIS A 62 -11.25 12.11 -4.80
CA HIS A 62 -11.59 13.08 -5.84
C HIS A 62 -13.04 12.97 -6.30
N VAL A 63 -13.53 11.74 -6.51
CA VAL A 63 -14.92 11.50 -6.91
C VAL A 63 -15.89 11.77 -5.76
N ARG A 64 -15.54 11.38 -4.54
CA ARG A 64 -16.36 11.57 -3.35
C ARG A 64 -15.52 11.60 -2.06
N PRO A 65 -15.56 12.66 -1.26
CA PRO A 65 -16.46 13.82 -1.32
C PRO A 65 -16.03 14.88 -2.34
N GLY A 66 -14.82 14.80 -2.90
CA GLY A 66 -14.12 15.78 -3.69
C GLY A 66 -12.94 16.35 -2.92
N ASP A 67 -11.77 16.40 -3.55
CA ASP A 67 -10.52 16.88 -2.94
C ASP A 67 -10.59 18.36 -2.51
N GLU A 68 -11.34 19.19 -3.24
CA GLU A 68 -11.60 20.59 -2.86
C GLU A 68 -12.36 20.71 -1.54
N ILE A 69 -13.27 19.78 -1.24
CA ILE A 69 -13.96 19.73 0.06
C ILE A 69 -12.96 19.37 1.16
N VAL A 70 -12.12 18.36 0.90
CA VAL A 70 -11.09 17.94 1.85
C VAL A 70 -10.09 19.05 2.11
N LYS A 71 -9.66 19.79 1.07
CA LYS A 71 -8.81 21.00 1.20
C LYS A 71 -9.43 22.03 2.12
N LYS A 72 -10.70 22.40 1.89
CA LYS A 72 -11.43 23.39 2.73
C LYS A 72 -11.54 22.96 4.19
N LEU A 73 -11.52 21.66 4.46
CA LEU A 73 -11.55 21.09 5.82
C LEU A 73 -10.16 20.87 6.43
N GLY A 74 -9.09 21.29 5.73
CA GLY A 74 -7.71 21.29 6.24
C GLY A 74 -6.91 20.03 5.91
N GLY A 75 -7.27 19.32 4.84
CA GLY A 75 -6.60 18.12 4.36
C GLY A 75 -7.04 16.83 5.07
N LEU A 76 -6.55 15.68 4.59
CA LEU A 76 -6.95 14.35 5.08
C LEU A 76 -6.67 14.17 6.57
N HIS A 77 -5.51 14.61 7.06
CA HIS A 77 -5.13 14.45 8.46
C HIS A 77 -6.18 15.04 9.40
N LYS A 78 -6.64 16.25 9.12
CA LYS A 78 -7.68 16.92 9.90
C LYS A 78 -9.06 16.29 9.63
N PHE A 79 -9.36 15.99 8.36
CA PHE A 79 -10.65 15.45 7.93
C PHE A 79 -10.97 14.10 8.59
N MET A 80 -10.00 13.21 8.73
CA MET A 80 -10.18 11.89 9.32
C MET A 80 -9.64 11.76 10.76
N ALA A 81 -9.17 12.85 11.35
CA ALA A 81 -8.55 12.88 12.69
C ALA A 81 -7.39 11.86 12.83
N TRP A 82 -6.45 11.90 11.87
CA TRP A 82 -5.28 11.03 11.84
C TRP A 82 -3.99 11.86 11.91
N GLY A 83 -3.18 11.65 12.96
CA GLY A 83 -1.99 12.45 13.24
C GLY A 83 -0.69 11.92 12.66
N LYS A 84 -0.71 10.73 12.00
CA LYS A 84 0.50 10.10 11.48
C LYS A 84 0.56 10.17 9.94
N PRO A 85 1.68 9.79 9.30
CA PRO A 85 1.81 9.85 7.85
C PRO A 85 0.67 9.20 7.07
N ILE A 86 0.34 9.79 5.92
CA ILE A 86 -0.60 9.28 4.91
C ILE A 86 0.12 9.26 3.57
N LEU A 87 0.04 8.13 2.86
CA LEU A 87 0.39 8.06 1.45
C LEU A 87 -0.90 8.12 0.63
N THR A 88 -0.92 8.93 -0.44
CA THR A 88 -1.98 8.87 -1.46
C THR A 88 -1.44 8.22 -2.72
N ASP A 89 -2.20 7.26 -3.27
CA ASP A 89 -1.86 6.69 -4.56
C ASP A 89 -2.01 7.71 -5.70
N SER A 90 -1.52 7.36 -6.90
CA SER A 90 -1.61 8.26 -8.07
C SER A 90 -3.03 8.45 -8.60
N GLY A 91 -3.95 7.55 -8.27
CA GLY A 91 -5.26 7.42 -8.91
C GLY A 91 -5.20 6.67 -10.25
N GLY A 92 -4.01 6.46 -10.81
CA GLY A 92 -3.81 5.81 -12.12
C GLY A 92 -4.38 4.40 -12.18
N PHE A 93 -4.04 3.53 -11.23
CA PHE A 93 -4.51 2.14 -11.21
C PHE A 93 -6.05 2.04 -11.21
N GLN A 94 -6.76 2.88 -10.45
CA GLN A 94 -8.23 2.88 -10.40
C GLN A 94 -8.82 3.33 -11.74
N VAL A 95 -8.20 4.32 -12.39
CA VAL A 95 -8.56 4.74 -13.75
C VAL A 95 -8.38 3.60 -14.74
N PHE A 96 -7.30 2.80 -14.60
CA PHE A 96 -7.04 1.66 -15.48
C PHE A 96 -7.91 0.44 -15.15
N SER A 97 -8.24 0.18 -13.90
CA SER A 97 -8.98 -1.03 -13.47
C SER A 97 -10.50 -0.87 -13.46
N LEU A 98 -11.02 0.34 -13.19
CA LEU A 98 -12.46 0.59 -13.02
C LEU A 98 -13.14 1.20 -14.25
N ALA A 99 -12.39 1.79 -15.17
CA ALA A 99 -12.96 2.45 -16.34
C ALA A 99 -13.02 1.51 -17.54
N SER A 100 -14.22 1.03 -17.87
CA SER A 100 -14.47 0.21 -19.07
C SER A 100 -14.28 0.98 -20.38
N LEU A 101 -14.44 2.31 -20.37
CA LEU A 101 -14.25 3.21 -21.50
C LEU A 101 -13.25 4.30 -21.11
N ARG A 102 -11.97 4.04 -21.38
CA ARG A 102 -10.90 5.00 -21.17
C ARG A 102 -10.20 5.34 -22.46
N LYS A 103 -9.75 6.57 -22.59
CA LYS A 103 -8.90 7.02 -23.70
C LYS A 103 -7.63 7.60 -23.13
N ILE A 104 -6.53 6.88 -23.35
CA ILE A 104 -5.19 7.30 -22.94
C ILE A 104 -4.59 8.16 -24.03
N LYS A 105 -4.06 9.30 -23.66
CA LYS A 105 -3.35 10.24 -24.52
C LYS A 105 -2.08 10.72 -23.83
N GLU A 106 -1.25 11.50 -24.52
CA GLU A 106 -0.04 12.05 -23.94
C GLU A 106 -0.33 13.06 -22.82
N GLU A 107 -1.40 13.83 -22.94
CA GLU A 107 -1.81 14.76 -21.90
C GLU A 107 -2.31 14.09 -20.62
N GLY A 108 -2.91 12.89 -20.69
CA GLY A 108 -3.52 12.18 -19.58
C GLY A 108 -4.61 11.21 -20.03
N VAL A 109 -5.52 10.84 -19.16
CA VAL A 109 -6.57 9.84 -19.37
C VAL A 109 -7.96 10.45 -19.25
N TYR A 110 -8.81 10.23 -20.24
CA TYR A 110 -10.23 10.52 -20.21
C TYR A 110 -11.00 9.25 -19.87
N PHE A 111 -11.89 9.32 -18.90
CA PHE A 111 -12.70 8.18 -18.46
C PHE A 111 -14.02 8.64 -17.83
N HIS A 112 -14.89 7.67 -17.48
CA HIS A 112 -16.15 7.95 -16.81
C HIS A 112 -16.12 7.47 -15.36
N SER A 113 -16.61 8.29 -14.45
CA SER A 113 -16.78 7.95 -13.04
C SER A 113 -17.70 6.73 -12.88
N HIS A 114 -17.25 5.75 -12.10
CA HIS A 114 -18.06 4.57 -11.77
C HIS A 114 -19.21 4.88 -10.78
N VAL A 115 -19.24 6.08 -10.19
CA VAL A 115 -20.23 6.49 -9.19
C VAL A 115 -21.42 7.17 -9.84
N ASP A 116 -21.19 8.09 -10.79
CA ASP A 116 -22.21 8.96 -11.38
C ASP A 116 -22.12 9.07 -12.91
N GLY A 117 -21.18 8.36 -13.53
CA GLY A 117 -21.01 8.33 -14.99
C GLY A 117 -20.44 9.61 -15.61
N ARG A 118 -20.13 10.65 -14.81
CA ARG A 118 -19.55 11.90 -15.35
C ARG A 118 -18.20 11.65 -16.00
N LYS A 119 -17.92 12.40 -17.07
CA LYS A 119 -16.63 12.37 -17.73
C LYS A 119 -15.60 13.09 -16.87
N ILE A 120 -14.46 12.43 -16.65
CA ILE A 120 -13.33 12.94 -15.86
C ILE A 120 -12.09 12.91 -16.77
N PHE A 121 -11.26 13.93 -16.65
CA PHE A 121 -9.88 13.94 -17.13
C PHE A 121 -8.95 13.88 -15.93
N MET A 122 -7.91 13.06 -16.02
CA MET A 122 -6.83 12.96 -15.04
C MET A 122 -5.50 12.78 -15.77
N GLY A 123 -4.61 13.68 -15.54
CA GLY A 123 -3.23 13.64 -16.00
C GLY A 123 -2.27 13.89 -14.84
N PRO A 124 -0.98 14.03 -15.11
CA PRO A 124 0.03 14.30 -14.11
C PRO A 124 -0.28 15.51 -13.22
N GLU A 125 -0.63 16.63 -13.83
CA GLU A 125 -0.89 17.88 -13.11
C GLU A 125 -2.16 17.77 -12.25
N GLU A 126 -3.24 17.18 -12.79
CA GLU A 126 -4.48 16.98 -12.06
C GLU A 126 -4.28 16.03 -10.87
N SER A 127 -3.54 14.93 -11.08
CA SER A 127 -3.23 13.99 -9.98
C SER A 127 -2.44 14.67 -8.87
N MET A 128 -1.40 15.45 -9.20
CA MET A 128 -0.63 16.20 -8.21
C MET A 128 -1.47 17.26 -7.51
N GLN A 129 -2.32 17.99 -8.24
CA GLN A 129 -3.22 18.99 -7.63
C GLN A 129 -4.21 18.34 -6.65
N ILE A 130 -4.80 17.20 -7.02
CA ILE A 130 -5.71 16.46 -6.13
C ILE A 130 -4.97 16.02 -4.87
N GLN A 131 -3.78 15.41 -4.99
CA GLN A 131 -3.00 14.95 -3.84
C GLN A 131 -2.51 16.09 -2.96
N SER A 132 -2.19 17.26 -3.55
CA SER A 132 -1.89 18.50 -2.82
C SER A 132 -3.10 19.02 -2.03
N ASN A 133 -4.31 18.98 -2.62
CA ASN A 133 -5.55 19.34 -1.94
C ASN A 133 -5.87 18.37 -0.78
N LEU A 134 -5.59 17.08 -0.96
CA LEU A 134 -5.71 16.05 0.08
C LEU A 134 -4.66 16.22 1.18
N ALA A 135 -3.56 16.92 0.90
CA ALA A 135 -2.45 17.21 1.80
C ALA A 135 -1.82 15.97 2.43
N SER A 136 -1.68 14.88 1.66
CA SER A 136 -0.99 13.68 2.12
C SER A 136 0.48 13.96 2.44
N THR A 137 1.10 13.06 3.20
CA THR A 137 2.54 13.13 3.52
C THR A 137 3.38 12.75 2.32
N ILE A 138 2.95 11.69 1.62
CA ILE A 138 3.61 11.13 0.44
C ILE A 138 2.59 11.06 -0.69
N ALA A 139 2.93 11.62 -1.84
CA ALA A 139 2.17 11.51 -3.07
C ALA A 139 2.86 10.57 -4.06
N MET A 140 2.08 9.77 -4.78
CA MET A 140 2.57 8.94 -5.86
C MET A 140 2.48 9.68 -7.19
N ALA A 141 3.51 9.57 -8.03
CA ALA A 141 3.46 10.11 -9.38
C ALA A 141 2.39 9.40 -10.23
N PHE A 142 1.75 10.14 -11.11
CA PHE A 142 0.76 9.57 -12.03
C PHE A 142 1.46 8.70 -13.08
N ASP A 143 1.00 7.48 -13.25
CA ASP A 143 1.62 6.45 -14.09
C ASP A 143 0.60 5.72 -14.97
N GLU A 144 1.08 5.00 -15.96
CA GLU A 144 0.29 4.06 -16.75
C GLU A 144 0.65 2.63 -16.36
N CYS A 145 -0.26 1.94 -15.69
CA CYS A 145 -0.13 0.52 -15.37
C CYS A 145 -0.57 -0.32 -16.58
N ALA A 146 0.39 -0.86 -17.32
CA ALA A 146 0.11 -1.79 -18.41
C ALA A 146 -0.45 -3.13 -17.87
N PRO A 147 -1.38 -3.81 -18.59
CA PRO A 147 -1.79 -5.16 -18.22
C PRO A 147 -0.60 -6.13 -18.17
N ALA A 148 -0.64 -7.14 -17.28
CA ALA A 148 0.46 -8.10 -17.12
C ALA A 148 0.81 -8.86 -18.41
N LEU A 149 -0.19 -9.17 -19.23
CA LEU A 149 -0.06 -9.89 -20.50
C LEU A 149 -0.04 -8.95 -21.72
N ALA A 150 0.32 -7.68 -21.53
CA ALA A 150 0.41 -6.74 -22.64
C ALA A 150 1.61 -7.07 -23.55
N GLU A 151 1.43 -6.83 -24.84
CA GLU A 151 2.50 -6.96 -25.83
C GLU A 151 3.67 -6.04 -25.53
N ARG A 152 4.88 -6.50 -25.77
CA ARG A 152 6.12 -5.76 -25.45
C ARG A 152 6.12 -4.31 -25.98
N ASP A 153 5.77 -4.11 -27.25
CA ASP A 153 5.73 -2.79 -27.88
C ASP A 153 4.76 -1.83 -27.17
N TYR A 154 3.66 -2.35 -26.63
CA TYR A 154 2.74 -1.54 -25.82
C TYR A 154 3.38 -1.15 -24.49
N VAL A 155 4.04 -2.10 -23.82
CA VAL A 155 4.72 -1.87 -22.54
C VAL A 155 5.81 -0.81 -22.70
N GLU A 156 6.63 -0.89 -23.73
CA GLU A 156 7.68 0.11 -24.04
C GLU A 156 7.10 1.52 -24.21
N ARG A 157 6.00 1.67 -24.98
CA ARG A 157 5.32 2.97 -25.14
C ARG A 157 4.69 3.48 -23.83
N SER A 158 4.12 2.59 -23.05
CA SER A 158 3.52 2.89 -21.74
C SER A 158 4.57 3.38 -20.75
N VAL A 159 5.70 2.69 -20.66
CA VAL A 159 6.84 3.05 -19.80
C VAL A 159 7.42 4.40 -20.21
N ALA A 160 7.66 4.62 -21.49
CA ALA A 160 8.16 5.91 -22.00
C ALA A 160 7.20 7.06 -21.68
N ARG A 161 5.87 6.83 -21.73
CA ARG A 161 4.87 7.82 -21.30
C ARG A 161 4.93 8.06 -19.81
N THR A 162 5.01 7.01 -19.01
CA THR A 162 5.14 7.09 -17.53
C THR A 162 6.37 7.92 -17.14
N THR A 163 7.50 7.74 -17.82
CA THR A 163 8.72 8.56 -17.57
C THR A 163 8.46 10.05 -17.85
N ARG A 164 7.80 10.39 -18.96
CA ARG A 164 7.45 11.79 -19.27
C ARG A 164 6.44 12.38 -18.28
N TRP A 165 5.44 11.59 -17.89
CA TRP A 165 4.46 11.97 -16.88
C TRP A 165 5.10 12.19 -15.51
N LEU A 166 6.09 11.39 -15.14
CA LEU A 166 6.84 11.57 -13.90
C LEU A 166 7.58 12.93 -13.87
N GLY A 167 8.18 13.33 -14.99
CA GLY A 167 8.80 14.66 -15.11
C GLY A 167 7.79 15.80 -14.88
N ARG A 168 6.58 15.66 -15.45
CA ARG A 168 5.47 16.62 -15.25
C ARG A 168 4.98 16.63 -13.80
N CYS A 169 4.81 15.44 -13.18
CA CYS A 169 4.45 15.33 -11.76
C CYS A 169 5.47 16.04 -10.86
N LYS A 170 6.76 15.82 -11.10
CA LYS A 170 7.83 16.48 -10.32
C LYS A 170 7.80 18.01 -10.45
N ALA A 171 7.61 18.51 -11.66
CA ALA A 171 7.51 19.94 -11.93
C ALA A 171 6.28 20.55 -11.22
N GLU A 172 5.12 19.88 -11.33
CA GLU A 172 3.87 20.34 -10.72
C GLU A 172 3.93 20.26 -9.19
N MET A 173 4.48 19.19 -8.60
CA MET A 173 4.69 19.08 -7.15
C MET A 173 5.54 20.25 -6.63
N LYS A 174 6.65 20.55 -7.31
CA LYS A 174 7.50 21.69 -6.95
C LYS A 174 6.73 23.02 -6.99
N ARG A 175 5.92 23.23 -8.03
CA ARG A 175 5.06 24.42 -8.15
C ARG A 175 4.06 24.50 -7.00
N LEU A 176 3.33 23.40 -6.74
CA LEU A 176 2.32 23.34 -5.69
C LEU A 176 2.92 23.57 -4.30
N ASN A 177 4.04 22.93 -3.98
CA ASN A 177 4.73 23.09 -2.70
C ASN A 177 5.27 24.53 -2.49
N SER A 178 5.39 25.35 -3.55
CA SER A 178 5.77 26.76 -3.43
C SER A 178 4.61 27.72 -3.16
N LEU A 179 3.36 27.26 -3.34
CA LEU A 179 2.18 28.13 -3.17
C LEU A 179 1.88 28.40 -1.68
N PRO A 180 1.46 29.62 -1.34
CA PRO A 180 1.20 29.98 0.06
C PRO A 180 -0.05 29.30 0.65
N ASP A 181 -1.01 28.88 -0.19
CA ASP A 181 -2.27 28.23 0.21
C ASP A 181 -2.19 26.70 0.21
N THR A 182 -1.03 26.12 -0.09
CA THR A 182 -0.79 24.67 0.02
C THR A 182 -0.71 24.27 1.48
N ILE A 183 -1.53 23.30 1.88
CA ILE A 183 -1.64 22.82 3.27
C ILE A 183 -0.34 22.13 3.71
N ASN A 184 0.13 21.15 2.91
CA ASN A 184 1.40 20.45 3.15
C ASN A 184 2.42 20.84 2.08
N ARG A 185 3.30 21.78 2.41
CA ARG A 185 4.35 22.27 1.49
C ARG A 185 5.61 21.41 1.46
N GLU A 186 5.66 20.37 2.28
CA GLU A 186 6.75 19.40 2.37
C GLU A 186 6.27 18.00 1.94
N GLN A 187 5.25 17.95 1.06
CA GLN A 187 4.74 16.70 0.52
C GLN A 187 5.83 16.01 -0.31
N LEU A 188 6.11 14.73 0.01
CA LEU A 188 7.10 13.92 -0.68
C LEU A 188 6.52 13.32 -1.96
N LEU A 189 7.38 13.10 -2.97
CA LEU A 189 7.00 12.49 -4.25
C LEU A 189 7.72 11.15 -4.45
N PHE A 190 6.95 10.08 -4.62
CA PHE A 190 7.47 8.77 -5.02
C PHE A 190 7.19 8.52 -6.51
N GLY A 191 8.23 8.13 -7.26
CA GLY A 191 8.09 7.68 -8.64
C GLY A 191 7.73 6.20 -8.73
N ILE A 192 7.16 5.78 -9.87
CA ILE A 192 6.71 4.40 -10.07
C ILE A 192 7.46 3.77 -11.24
N ASN A 193 8.20 2.70 -10.96
CA ASN A 193 8.78 1.82 -11.97
C ASN A 193 7.69 0.94 -12.58
N GLN A 194 7.60 0.93 -13.90
CA GLN A 194 6.71 0.08 -14.69
C GLN A 194 7.51 -0.75 -15.70
N GLY A 195 6.89 -1.76 -16.32
CA GLY A 195 7.54 -2.64 -17.30
C GLY A 195 6.94 -4.03 -17.40
N ALA A 196 5.74 -4.26 -16.82
CA ALA A 196 5.07 -5.56 -16.75
C ALA A 196 6.04 -6.65 -16.24
N ILE A 197 6.18 -7.76 -16.94
CA ILE A 197 7.09 -8.88 -16.60
C ILE A 197 8.42 -8.83 -17.39
N PHE A 198 8.72 -7.73 -18.09
CA PHE A 198 9.95 -7.59 -18.88
C PHE A 198 11.06 -6.96 -18.02
N ALA A 199 11.98 -7.79 -17.53
CA ALA A 199 13.07 -7.36 -16.64
C ALA A 199 13.95 -6.28 -17.29
N ASP A 200 14.31 -6.40 -18.54
CA ASP A 200 15.14 -5.43 -19.27
C ASP A 200 14.47 -4.04 -19.36
N ILE A 201 13.16 -4.00 -19.63
CA ILE A 201 12.38 -2.73 -19.64
C ILE A 201 12.35 -2.12 -18.22
N ARG A 202 12.14 -2.94 -17.19
CA ARG A 202 12.13 -2.47 -15.80
C ARG A 202 13.47 -1.93 -15.34
N ILE A 203 14.55 -2.61 -15.69
CA ILE A 203 15.92 -2.19 -15.39
C ILE A 203 16.21 -0.82 -16.03
N GLU A 204 15.90 -0.68 -17.31
CA GLU A 204 16.11 0.58 -18.01
C GLU A 204 15.26 1.71 -17.42
N HIS A 205 13.99 1.43 -17.14
CA HIS A 205 13.11 2.41 -16.50
C HIS A 205 13.55 2.76 -15.07
N ALA A 206 14.06 1.78 -14.29
CA ALA A 206 14.59 2.04 -12.96
C ALA A 206 15.76 3.03 -13.00
N LYS A 207 16.69 2.88 -13.95
CA LYS A 207 17.80 3.82 -14.18
C LYS A 207 17.30 5.21 -14.53
N GLN A 208 16.33 5.31 -15.45
CA GLN A 208 15.76 6.60 -15.89
C GLN A 208 15.07 7.35 -14.74
N ILE A 209 14.27 6.67 -13.93
CA ILE A 209 13.60 7.33 -12.79
C ILE A 209 14.56 7.64 -11.64
N ALA A 210 15.63 6.84 -11.45
CA ALA A 210 16.66 7.12 -10.45
C ALA A 210 17.39 8.45 -10.71
N GLU A 211 17.64 8.80 -11.98
CA GLU A 211 18.24 10.08 -12.38
C GLU A 211 17.36 11.29 -12.02
N MET A 212 16.08 11.08 -11.76
CA MET A 212 15.17 12.17 -11.42
C MET A 212 15.25 12.62 -9.95
N ASP A 213 16.03 11.98 -9.11
CA ASP A 213 16.23 12.31 -7.67
C ASP A 213 14.88 12.61 -6.97
N LEU A 214 14.16 11.55 -6.66
CA LEU A 214 12.87 11.59 -5.98
C LEU A 214 13.03 11.24 -4.49
N ASP A 215 11.95 11.43 -3.71
CA ASP A 215 11.96 11.10 -2.27
C ASP A 215 11.85 9.58 -2.01
N GLY A 216 11.35 8.82 -2.99
CA GLY A 216 11.24 7.37 -2.95
C GLY A 216 10.83 6.78 -4.29
N TYR A 217 10.90 5.46 -4.39
CA TYR A 217 10.65 4.73 -5.64
C TYR A 217 9.75 3.53 -5.39
N ALA A 218 8.73 3.39 -6.21
CA ALA A 218 7.81 2.26 -6.15
C ALA A 218 8.00 1.32 -7.34
N ILE A 219 7.69 0.04 -7.13
CA ILE A 219 7.54 -0.97 -8.17
C ILE A 219 6.05 -1.21 -8.33
N GLY A 220 5.49 -0.74 -9.45
CA GLY A 220 4.09 -0.90 -9.80
C GLY A 220 3.86 -2.01 -10.83
N GLY A 221 2.60 -2.34 -11.09
CA GLY A 221 2.19 -3.27 -12.15
C GLY A 221 2.63 -4.72 -11.93
N LEU A 222 2.79 -5.14 -10.66
CA LEU A 222 2.94 -6.53 -10.24
C LEU A 222 1.73 -6.97 -9.41
N ALA A 223 1.61 -8.28 -9.14
CA ALA A 223 0.44 -8.90 -8.51
C ALA A 223 -0.88 -8.67 -9.28
N VAL A 224 -0.79 -8.64 -10.62
CA VAL A 224 -1.91 -8.41 -11.54
C VAL A 224 -2.14 -9.56 -12.52
N GLY A 225 -1.57 -10.75 -12.23
CA GLY A 225 -1.80 -11.98 -13.00
C GLY A 225 -0.58 -12.86 -13.25
N GLU A 226 0.62 -12.39 -12.95
CA GLU A 226 1.86 -13.20 -13.01
C GLU A 226 1.95 -14.16 -11.84
N SER A 227 2.84 -15.16 -11.94
CA SER A 227 3.16 -16.07 -10.83
C SER A 227 3.95 -15.35 -9.72
N HIS A 228 3.95 -15.95 -8.52
CA HIS A 228 4.78 -15.40 -7.42
C HIS A 228 6.27 -15.45 -7.76
N GLU A 229 6.72 -16.50 -8.42
CA GLU A 229 8.10 -16.69 -8.86
C GLU A 229 8.52 -15.60 -9.85
N GLU A 230 7.67 -15.28 -10.82
CA GLU A 230 7.91 -14.20 -11.78
C GLU A 230 7.97 -12.86 -11.07
N MET A 231 7.03 -12.59 -10.14
CA MET A 231 7.03 -11.37 -9.34
C MET A 231 8.34 -11.23 -8.54
N TYR A 232 8.79 -12.29 -7.86
CA TYR A 232 10.04 -12.25 -7.08
C TYR A 232 11.26 -12.04 -7.96
N HIS A 233 11.31 -12.70 -9.12
CA HIS A 233 12.37 -12.47 -10.10
C HIS A 233 12.42 -11.02 -10.57
N ILE A 234 11.28 -10.44 -10.92
CA ILE A 234 11.21 -9.03 -11.35
C ILE A 234 11.66 -8.06 -10.25
N ILE A 235 11.31 -8.32 -9.00
CA ILE A 235 11.75 -7.49 -7.87
C ILE A 235 13.28 -7.59 -7.73
N GLU A 236 13.83 -8.80 -7.78
CA GLU A 236 15.27 -9.07 -7.66
C GLU A 236 16.08 -8.38 -8.76
N GLU A 237 15.57 -8.38 -10.00
CA GLU A 237 16.20 -7.71 -11.15
C GLU A 237 16.07 -6.18 -11.10
N THR A 238 15.00 -5.65 -10.49
CA THR A 238 14.70 -4.21 -10.53
C THR A 238 15.34 -3.43 -9.37
N VAL A 239 15.25 -3.94 -8.15
CA VAL A 239 15.68 -3.24 -6.93
C VAL A 239 17.14 -2.79 -6.96
N PRO A 240 18.10 -3.54 -7.51
CA PRO A 240 19.51 -3.11 -7.56
C PRO A 240 19.77 -1.81 -8.34
N TYR A 241 18.83 -1.40 -9.20
CA TYR A 241 18.93 -0.18 -10.02
C TYR A 241 18.15 1.01 -9.44
N LEU A 242 17.44 0.81 -8.34
CA LEU A 242 16.83 1.90 -7.58
C LEU A 242 17.83 2.45 -6.53
N PRO A 243 17.76 3.76 -6.19
CA PRO A 243 18.65 4.36 -5.19
C PRO A 243 18.52 3.70 -3.81
N LYS A 244 19.60 3.16 -3.28
CA LYS A 244 19.63 2.45 -1.97
C LYS A 244 19.35 3.36 -0.78
N ASP A 245 19.69 4.63 -0.89
CA ASP A 245 19.47 5.67 0.12
C ASP A 245 18.09 6.30 0.08
N LYS A 246 17.17 5.69 -0.66
CA LYS A 246 15.76 6.06 -0.76
C LYS A 246 14.86 4.85 -0.45
N PRO A 247 13.63 5.06 0.04
CA PRO A 247 12.72 3.95 0.28
C PRO A 247 12.24 3.30 -1.02
N THR A 248 12.13 1.97 -1.01
CA THR A 248 11.55 1.16 -2.09
C THR A 248 10.18 0.66 -1.67
N TYR A 249 9.16 0.89 -2.49
CA TYR A 249 7.78 0.51 -2.22
C TYR A 249 7.25 -0.48 -3.27
N LEU A 250 6.75 -1.65 -2.85
CA LEU A 250 6.08 -2.63 -3.71
C LEU A 250 4.57 -2.44 -3.59
N MET A 251 3.95 -1.94 -4.66
CA MET A 251 2.55 -1.53 -4.67
C MET A 251 1.58 -2.72 -4.73
N GLY A 252 0.55 -2.69 -3.89
CA GLY A 252 -0.55 -3.67 -3.91
C GLY A 252 -0.21 -5.06 -3.41
N VAL A 253 0.98 -5.28 -2.86
CA VAL A 253 1.47 -6.58 -2.39
C VAL A 253 1.55 -6.59 -0.86
N GLY A 254 1.05 -7.57 -0.17
CA GLY A 254 0.29 -8.71 -0.59
C GLY A 254 0.02 -9.68 0.54
N THR A 255 0.26 -10.95 0.29
CA THR A 255 0.19 -11.96 1.35
C THR A 255 1.39 -11.87 2.29
N PRO A 256 1.32 -12.42 3.51
CA PRO A 256 2.48 -12.46 4.39
C PRO A 256 3.74 -13.07 3.76
N ALA A 257 3.58 -14.14 2.97
CA ALA A 257 4.68 -14.77 2.25
C ALA A 257 5.32 -13.82 1.22
N ASN A 258 4.49 -13.13 0.42
CA ASN A 258 5.01 -12.15 -0.56
C ASN A 258 5.79 -11.01 0.11
N ILE A 259 5.30 -10.52 1.25
CA ILE A 259 5.98 -9.48 2.02
C ILE A 259 7.36 -9.97 2.51
N LEU A 260 7.41 -11.17 3.11
CA LEU A 260 8.66 -11.75 3.57
C LEU A 260 9.69 -11.94 2.44
N GLU A 261 9.25 -12.41 1.27
CA GLU A 261 10.10 -12.57 0.09
C GLU A 261 10.57 -11.23 -0.48
N ALA A 262 9.71 -10.22 -0.51
CA ALA A 262 10.06 -8.91 -1.04
C ALA A 262 10.99 -8.12 -0.09
N VAL A 263 10.82 -8.24 1.23
CA VAL A 263 11.75 -7.63 2.21
C VAL A 263 13.17 -8.20 2.04
N GLU A 264 13.31 -9.52 1.82
CA GLU A 264 14.63 -10.13 1.55
C GLU A 264 15.30 -9.55 0.31
N ARG A 265 14.51 -9.02 -0.63
CA ARG A 265 14.98 -8.37 -1.87
C ARG A 265 15.15 -6.86 -1.77
N GLY A 266 14.98 -6.29 -0.56
CA GLY A 266 15.26 -4.88 -0.28
C GLY A 266 14.06 -3.93 -0.36
N VAL A 267 12.82 -4.44 -0.33
CA VAL A 267 11.61 -3.62 -0.31
C VAL A 267 11.29 -3.13 1.10
N ASP A 268 10.89 -1.86 1.23
CA ASP A 268 10.66 -1.16 2.49
C ASP A 268 9.17 -0.92 2.81
N PHE A 269 8.35 -0.61 1.80
CA PHE A 269 6.95 -0.22 1.95
C PHE A 269 6.03 -1.21 1.23
N PHE A 270 4.90 -1.50 1.85
CA PHE A 270 3.88 -2.41 1.34
C PHE A 270 2.49 -1.87 1.60
N ASP A 271 1.56 -2.18 0.70
CA ASP A 271 0.13 -2.03 0.92
C ASP A 271 -0.61 -3.20 0.29
N CYS A 272 -1.75 -3.53 0.83
CA CYS A 272 -2.70 -4.45 0.20
C CYS A 272 -4.08 -4.34 0.85
N VAL A 273 -5.12 -4.51 0.06
CA VAL A 273 -6.50 -4.59 0.58
C VAL A 273 -6.83 -5.95 1.22
N TYR A 274 -5.98 -6.96 1.07
CA TYR A 274 -6.25 -8.32 1.54
C TYR A 274 -6.57 -8.41 3.03
N PRO A 275 -5.83 -7.77 3.96
CA PRO A 275 -6.15 -7.88 5.37
C PRO A 275 -7.57 -7.45 5.70
N SER A 276 -7.99 -6.29 5.23
CA SER A 276 -9.32 -5.75 5.45
C SER A 276 -10.40 -6.47 4.63
N ARG A 277 -10.11 -6.81 3.37
CA ARG A 277 -11.04 -7.57 2.50
C ARG A 277 -11.32 -8.95 3.08
N ASN A 278 -10.28 -9.71 3.39
CA ASN A 278 -10.40 -11.06 3.96
C ASN A 278 -11.08 -11.03 5.32
N GLY A 279 -10.71 -10.08 6.20
CA GLY A 279 -11.35 -9.90 7.49
C GLY A 279 -12.85 -9.69 7.40
N ARG A 280 -13.31 -8.84 6.48
CA ARG A 280 -14.75 -8.63 6.24
C ARG A 280 -15.50 -9.89 5.81
N HIS A 281 -14.82 -10.88 5.25
CA HIS A 281 -15.37 -12.17 4.83
C HIS A 281 -15.02 -13.31 5.80
N GLY A 282 -14.59 -12.99 7.03
CA GLY A 282 -14.30 -13.96 8.07
C GLY A 282 -13.04 -14.80 7.82
N HIS A 283 -12.21 -14.45 6.84
CA HIS A 283 -10.92 -15.07 6.57
C HIS A 283 -9.82 -14.33 7.34
N LEU A 284 -9.17 -15.04 8.26
CA LEU A 284 -8.22 -14.46 9.20
C LEU A 284 -6.83 -15.07 9.04
N TYR A 285 -5.82 -14.23 9.18
CA TYR A 285 -4.42 -14.63 9.19
C TYR A 285 -3.97 -14.91 10.63
N THR A 286 -3.28 -16.01 10.81
CA THR A 286 -2.64 -16.38 12.09
C THR A 286 -1.21 -16.86 11.84
N ASN A 287 -0.41 -16.95 12.89
CA ASN A 287 0.94 -17.53 12.81
C ASN A 287 0.94 -19.02 12.42
N TYR A 288 -0.22 -19.67 12.43
CA TYR A 288 -0.41 -21.09 12.10
C TYR A 288 -1.26 -21.28 10.83
N GLY A 289 -1.26 -20.28 9.95
CA GLY A 289 -2.01 -20.30 8.69
C GLY A 289 -3.32 -19.53 8.74
N LYS A 290 -4.16 -19.74 7.73
CA LYS A 290 -5.43 -19.02 7.57
C LYS A 290 -6.60 -19.82 8.18
N ILE A 291 -7.52 -19.12 8.82
CA ILE A 291 -8.78 -19.69 9.30
C ILE A 291 -9.97 -18.95 8.67
N ASN A 292 -11.11 -19.64 8.52
CA ASN A 292 -12.38 -19.05 8.11
C ASN A 292 -13.42 -19.25 9.20
N LEU A 293 -13.79 -18.18 9.91
CA LEU A 293 -14.73 -18.24 11.02
C LEU A 293 -16.17 -18.59 10.63
N PHE A 294 -16.52 -18.62 9.35
CA PHE A 294 -17.82 -19.15 8.92
C PHE A 294 -17.94 -20.67 9.06
N ASN A 295 -16.81 -21.40 9.21
CA ASN A 295 -16.80 -22.85 9.34
C ASN A 295 -17.54 -23.29 10.62
N ALA A 296 -18.33 -24.37 10.53
CA ALA A 296 -19.14 -24.91 11.62
C ALA A 296 -18.31 -25.30 12.85
N LYS A 297 -17.08 -25.78 12.67
CA LYS A 297 -16.18 -26.20 13.74
C LYS A 297 -15.89 -25.11 14.80
N TYR A 298 -16.17 -23.83 14.49
CA TYR A 298 -15.97 -22.70 15.41
C TYR A 298 -17.25 -22.30 16.15
N GLU A 299 -18.34 -23.06 16.02
CA GLU A 299 -19.63 -22.71 16.64
C GLU A 299 -19.62 -22.72 18.16
N LEU A 300 -18.84 -23.63 18.73
CA LEU A 300 -18.66 -23.78 20.18
C LEU A 300 -17.21 -23.52 20.61
N ASP A 301 -16.40 -22.87 19.77
CA ASP A 301 -14.97 -22.63 20.05
C ASP A 301 -14.82 -21.36 20.89
N GLU A 302 -14.56 -21.54 22.20
CA GLU A 302 -14.38 -20.46 23.17
C GLU A 302 -13.01 -19.78 23.09
N ARG A 303 -12.06 -20.36 22.32
CA ARG A 303 -10.72 -19.78 22.15
C ARG A 303 -10.75 -18.47 21.37
N PRO A 304 -9.76 -17.56 21.54
CA PRO A 304 -9.60 -16.39 20.70
C PRO A 304 -9.29 -16.78 19.26
N ILE A 305 -9.29 -15.81 18.33
CA ILE A 305 -8.87 -16.05 16.93
C ILE A 305 -7.48 -16.71 16.91
N GLU A 306 -6.56 -16.20 17.71
CA GLU A 306 -5.22 -16.75 17.88
C GLU A 306 -4.79 -16.60 19.34
N GLU A 307 -4.35 -17.71 19.95
CA GLU A 307 -3.85 -17.70 21.32
C GLU A 307 -2.56 -16.90 21.42
N GLY A 308 -2.43 -16.09 22.47
CA GLY A 308 -1.30 -15.19 22.69
C GLY A 308 -1.38 -13.87 21.89
N CYS A 309 -2.26 -13.74 20.92
CA CYS A 309 -2.45 -12.51 20.16
C CYS A 309 -3.01 -11.38 21.03
N GLN A 310 -2.38 -10.20 20.98
CA GLN A 310 -2.74 -9.05 21.81
C GLN A 310 -3.70 -8.07 21.12
N CYS A 311 -4.24 -8.42 19.94
CA CYS A 311 -5.20 -7.54 19.27
C CYS A 311 -6.50 -7.37 20.10
N PRO A 312 -7.23 -6.24 19.89
CA PRO A 312 -8.48 -5.99 20.64
C PRO A 312 -9.54 -7.10 20.51
N ALA A 313 -9.57 -7.82 19.39
CA ALA A 313 -10.49 -8.93 19.17
C ALA A 313 -10.09 -10.15 20.02
N CYS A 314 -8.84 -10.62 19.94
CA CYS A 314 -8.37 -11.81 20.63
C CYS A 314 -8.34 -11.67 22.16
N ARG A 315 -8.10 -10.45 22.65
CA ARG A 315 -8.08 -10.19 24.11
C ARG A 315 -9.44 -10.30 24.79
N ARG A 316 -10.55 -10.28 24.04
CA ARG A 316 -11.88 -10.15 24.64
C ARG A 316 -12.91 -11.13 24.12
N TYR A 317 -12.77 -11.63 22.89
CA TYR A 317 -13.83 -12.34 22.21
C TYR A 317 -13.39 -13.71 21.71
N SER A 318 -14.30 -14.68 21.84
CA SER A 318 -14.13 -16.03 21.33
C SER A 318 -14.42 -16.12 19.83
N ARG A 319 -13.88 -17.16 19.18
CA ARG A 319 -14.22 -17.54 17.81
C ARG A 319 -15.72 -17.77 17.66
N ALA A 320 -16.36 -18.43 18.60
CA ALA A 320 -17.81 -18.70 18.61
C ALA A 320 -18.62 -17.40 18.56
N TYR A 321 -18.29 -16.42 19.41
CA TYR A 321 -18.97 -15.12 19.42
C TYR A 321 -18.77 -14.34 18.11
N ILE A 322 -17.54 -14.24 17.62
CA ILE A 322 -17.25 -13.53 16.36
C ILE A 322 -17.96 -14.22 15.19
N ARG A 323 -17.96 -15.58 15.15
CA ARG A 323 -18.71 -16.34 14.16
C ARG A 323 -20.22 -16.01 14.21
N HIS A 324 -20.81 -15.99 15.43
CA HIS A 324 -22.20 -15.59 15.60
C HIS A 324 -22.48 -14.20 14.97
N LEU A 325 -21.65 -13.21 15.29
CA LEU A 325 -21.80 -11.86 14.74
C LEU A 325 -21.72 -11.84 13.20
N LEU A 326 -20.77 -12.58 12.62
CA LEU A 326 -20.63 -12.70 11.16
C LEU A 326 -21.87 -13.35 10.53
N LYS A 327 -22.41 -14.41 11.15
CA LYS A 327 -23.64 -15.09 10.70
C LYS A 327 -24.89 -14.20 10.81
N ALA A 328 -24.95 -13.42 11.89
CA ALA A 328 -26.00 -12.42 12.11
C ALA A 328 -25.84 -11.16 11.24
N LYS A 329 -24.73 -11.04 10.47
CA LYS A 329 -24.37 -9.87 9.66
C LYS A 329 -24.19 -8.59 10.49
N GLU A 330 -23.80 -8.73 11.76
CA GLU A 330 -23.49 -7.61 12.63
C GLU A 330 -22.13 -6.98 12.23
N MET A 331 -22.10 -5.66 12.10
CA MET A 331 -20.90 -4.92 11.70
C MET A 331 -19.74 -5.13 12.68
N LEU A 332 -20.03 -5.36 13.97
CA LEU A 332 -19.02 -5.64 14.97
C LEU A 332 -18.18 -6.88 14.63
N GLY A 333 -18.81 -7.95 14.12
CA GLY A 333 -18.08 -9.15 13.69
C GLY A 333 -17.07 -8.87 12.60
N MET A 334 -17.47 -8.09 11.60
CA MET A 334 -16.59 -7.64 10.51
C MET A 334 -15.44 -6.77 11.06
N ARG A 335 -15.74 -5.79 11.92
CA ARG A 335 -14.74 -4.91 12.54
C ARG A 335 -13.69 -5.70 13.32
N LEU A 336 -14.11 -6.64 14.17
CA LEU A 336 -13.20 -7.46 14.97
C LEU A 336 -12.26 -8.30 14.10
N CYS A 337 -12.77 -8.88 13.01
CA CYS A 337 -11.98 -9.63 12.04
C CYS A 337 -10.96 -8.74 11.30
N VAL A 338 -11.37 -7.55 10.88
CA VAL A 338 -10.48 -6.60 10.21
C VAL A 338 -9.38 -6.12 11.15
N LEU A 339 -9.74 -5.75 12.39
CA LEU A 339 -8.76 -5.33 13.40
C LEU A 339 -7.71 -6.42 13.69
N HIS A 340 -8.14 -7.68 13.80
CA HIS A 340 -7.22 -8.79 13.98
C HIS A 340 -6.23 -8.90 12.80
N ASN A 341 -6.72 -8.89 11.56
CA ASN A 341 -5.86 -9.00 10.39
C ASN A 341 -4.88 -7.83 10.26
N LEU A 342 -5.33 -6.60 10.50
CA LEU A 342 -4.45 -5.42 10.46
C LEU A 342 -3.39 -5.48 11.57
N TYR A 343 -3.78 -5.89 12.77
CA TYR A 343 -2.85 -6.10 13.88
C TYR A 343 -1.81 -7.18 13.54
N PHE A 344 -2.23 -8.30 12.94
CA PHE A 344 -1.32 -9.36 12.49
C PHE A 344 -0.25 -8.81 11.52
N TYR A 345 -0.65 -8.03 10.52
CA TYR A 345 0.29 -7.44 9.56
C TYR A 345 1.23 -6.44 10.23
N ASN A 346 0.71 -5.54 11.05
CA ASN A 346 1.54 -4.55 11.76
C ASN A 346 2.55 -5.21 12.71
N THR A 347 2.13 -6.27 13.41
CA THR A 347 2.99 -7.06 14.30
C THR A 347 4.07 -7.80 13.53
N MET A 348 3.70 -8.46 12.42
CA MET A 348 4.66 -9.12 11.53
C MET A 348 5.74 -8.14 11.03
N MET A 349 5.37 -6.91 10.66
CA MET A 349 6.35 -5.89 10.26
C MET A 349 7.27 -5.49 11.43
N THR A 350 6.78 -5.48 12.65
CA THR A 350 7.60 -5.25 13.84
C THR A 350 8.59 -6.40 14.06
N GLU A 351 8.13 -7.64 13.94
CA GLU A 351 8.98 -8.84 14.04
C GLU A 351 10.07 -8.85 12.94
N ILE A 352 9.72 -8.48 11.71
CA ILE A 352 10.65 -8.32 10.59
C ILE A 352 11.76 -7.32 10.93
N ARG A 353 11.40 -6.13 11.42
CA ARG A 353 12.38 -5.10 11.83
C ARG A 353 13.33 -5.62 12.90
N SER A 354 12.81 -6.26 13.94
CA SER A 354 13.64 -6.86 14.99
C SER A 354 14.58 -7.94 14.45
N ALA A 355 14.07 -8.80 13.56
CA ALA A 355 14.89 -9.86 12.95
C ALA A 355 16.04 -9.30 12.11
N ILE A 356 15.82 -8.19 11.38
CA ILE A 356 16.89 -7.50 10.62
C ILE A 356 17.91 -6.86 11.59
N GLU A 357 17.44 -6.18 12.64
CA GLU A 357 18.32 -5.58 13.67
C GLU A 357 19.23 -6.62 14.33
N GLU A 358 18.71 -7.82 14.56
CA GLU A 358 19.42 -8.95 15.16
C GLU A 358 20.30 -9.74 14.16
N GLY A 359 20.24 -9.44 12.84
CA GLY A 359 21.00 -10.15 11.80
C GLY A 359 20.55 -11.60 11.58
N ARG A 360 19.26 -11.90 11.75
CA ARG A 360 18.66 -13.24 11.62
C ARG A 360 17.43 -13.28 10.71
N TYR A 361 17.32 -12.34 9.79
CA TYR A 361 16.12 -12.21 8.97
C TYR A 361 15.79 -13.48 8.17
N SER A 362 16.80 -14.09 7.52
CA SER A 362 16.57 -15.32 6.75
C SER A 362 16.05 -16.48 7.61
N ALA A 363 16.58 -16.64 8.83
CA ALA A 363 16.09 -17.65 9.78
C ALA A 363 14.65 -17.36 10.24
N TYR A 364 14.34 -16.10 10.55
CA TYR A 364 12.99 -15.65 10.89
C TYR A 364 11.99 -15.91 9.75
N LYS A 365 12.35 -15.56 8.51
CA LYS A 365 11.52 -15.81 7.32
C LYS A 365 11.18 -17.29 7.20
N LYS A 366 12.19 -18.15 7.27
CA LYS A 366 12.02 -19.61 7.17
C LYS A 366 11.09 -20.14 8.27
N GLU A 367 11.31 -19.74 9.51
CA GLU A 367 10.47 -20.13 10.64
C GLU A 367 9.03 -19.67 10.47
N LYS A 368 8.83 -18.39 10.12
CA LYS A 368 7.50 -17.80 9.93
C LYS A 368 6.70 -18.50 8.85
N LEU A 369 7.33 -18.75 7.70
CA LEU A 369 6.71 -19.47 6.58
C LEU A 369 6.40 -20.91 6.93
N GLY A 370 7.31 -21.63 7.58
CA GLY A 370 7.09 -23.01 8.04
C GLY A 370 5.90 -23.13 8.97
N ARG A 371 5.78 -22.25 9.97
CA ARG A 371 4.62 -22.20 10.88
C ARG A 371 3.31 -21.93 10.13
N MET A 372 3.31 -20.97 9.21
CA MET A 372 2.11 -20.59 8.45
C MET A 372 1.66 -21.66 7.46
N ASN A 373 2.57 -22.53 7.00
CA ASN A 373 2.28 -23.66 6.11
C ASN A 373 1.94 -24.96 6.89
N GLY A 374 2.04 -24.96 8.22
CA GLY A 374 1.80 -26.12 9.04
C GLY A 374 2.93 -27.18 8.99
N GLU A 375 4.15 -26.73 8.69
CA GLU A 375 5.34 -27.58 8.57
C GLU A 375 6.12 -27.70 9.90
N MET A 376 5.65 -27.02 10.94
CA MET A 376 6.23 -27.03 12.29
C MET A 376 5.15 -27.17 13.37
#